data_c0cde221eeba71b5f9891455446f2c65
#
_entry.id   c0cde221eeba71b5f9891455446f2c65
#
_cell.length_a   1.000
_cell.length_b   1.000
_cell.length_c   1.000
_cell.angle_alpha   90.00
_cell.angle_beta   90.00
_cell.angle_gamma   90.00
#
_symmetry.space_group_name_H-M   'P 1'
#
loop_
_entity.id
_entity.type
_entity.pdbx_description
1 polymer ?
#
loop_
_entity_poly.entity_id
_entity_poly.type
_entity_poly.pdbx_seq_one_letter_code
_entity_poly.pdbx_strand_id
1 'polypeptide(L)'
;CDRYMEVWNNVFSQFDNDGEGHYSELKQKNIDTGMGLERLAVVCQDVDSLFDVDTVMNITHKVSELTGAYYGQSYKMDVSLRVITDHIRSATFMICDGVLPSNEGRGYVLRRLLRRAARHGKLLGVNEPFLYKVIDTVIHENECQYPELREKQSYITKVVKTEEENFAKTIDAGMKIFADLLAEHKAKGETVFSGADAFKLYDTYGFPVDLTIEMCSDEGMTVDEDEFKKLMEEQRVRARKAREALGDLGWAGQEFGKDIPETEFVGYENTESNGTVVALVADGEICGEVDAGVEAVVVLDRTPMYAEMGGQVADHGIMTADGVRFEVNNVIKNKGGKFMHYGRLAEGRLKLGDKLHVSIDEERRKAISRAHSATHLLQSALRLVLGDHVH
;
A
#
# COMPACT_ATOMS: atom_id res chain seq x y z
N CYS A 1 -16.54 26.29 -16.84
CA CYS A 1 -16.22 27.72 -16.88
C CYS A 1 -15.83 28.15 -15.46
N ASP A 2 -14.62 28.67 -15.29
CA ASP A 2 -14.04 29.09 -14.00
C ASP A 2 -14.82 30.22 -13.28
N ARG A 3 -15.85 30.70 -13.93
CA ARG A 3 -16.79 31.70 -13.41
C ARG A 3 -17.77 31.15 -12.37
N TYR A 4 -18.00 29.85 -12.37
CA TYR A 4 -18.96 29.20 -11.50
C TYR A 4 -18.25 28.14 -10.68
N MET A 5 -18.35 28.24 -9.38
CA MET A 5 -17.84 27.27 -8.41
C MET A 5 -19.01 26.48 -7.83
N GLU A 6 -18.97 25.16 -7.95
CA GLU A 6 -19.92 24.29 -7.30
C GLU A 6 -19.68 24.29 -5.79
N VAL A 7 -20.68 24.68 -5.01
CA VAL A 7 -20.64 24.64 -3.54
C VAL A 7 -21.37 23.43 -3.00
N TRP A 8 -22.47 23.07 -3.62
CA TRP A 8 -23.35 21.98 -3.19
C TRP A 8 -23.85 21.18 -4.38
N ASN A 9 -23.68 19.87 -4.34
CA ASN A 9 -24.13 18.92 -5.35
C ASN A 9 -25.28 18.06 -4.79
N ASN A 10 -26.36 17.91 -5.53
CA ASN A 10 -27.49 17.06 -5.20
C ASN A 10 -27.74 16.07 -6.33
N VAL A 11 -27.49 14.78 -6.09
CA VAL A 11 -27.71 13.70 -7.03
C VAL A 11 -28.99 12.97 -6.70
N PHE A 12 -29.91 12.91 -7.67
CA PHE A 12 -31.18 12.22 -7.53
C PHE A 12 -31.06 10.82 -8.10
N SER A 13 -31.03 9.81 -7.21
CA SER A 13 -30.95 8.41 -7.62
C SER A 13 -32.37 7.83 -7.72
N GLN A 14 -32.77 7.47 -8.94
CA GLN A 14 -34.07 6.91 -9.25
C GLN A 14 -34.00 5.49 -9.81
N PHE A 15 -32.88 5.13 -10.47
CA PHE A 15 -32.73 3.87 -11.15
C PHE A 15 -31.51 3.10 -10.63
N ASP A 16 -31.63 1.78 -10.67
CA ASP A 16 -30.56 0.83 -10.51
C ASP A 16 -30.04 0.39 -11.88
N ASN A 17 -28.72 0.27 -12.05
CA ASN A 17 -28.08 -0.17 -13.27
C ASN A 17 -27.42 -1.54 -13.02
N ASP A 18 -27.81 -2.56 -13.78
CA ASP A 18 -27.26 -3.91 -13.70
C ASP A 18 -25.83 -4.04 -14.26
N GLY A 19 -25.24 -2.96 -14.79
CA GLY A 19 -23.94 -2.95 -15.44
C GLY A 19 -23.96 -3.38 -16.92
N GLU A 20 -25.10 -3.88 -17.42
CA GLU A 20 -25.31 -4.29 -18.81
C GLU A 20 -26.13 -3.26 -19.62
N GLY A 21 -26.44 -2.13 -18.99
CA GLY A 21 -27.17 -1.03 -19.61
C GLY A 21 -28.69 -1.07 -19.41
N HIS A 22 -29.21 -1.99 -18.60
CA HIS A 22 -30.61 -2.01 -18.21
C HIS A 22 -30.82 -1.21 -16.92
N TYR A 23 -31.86 -0.41 -16.88
CA TYR A 23 -32.22 0.44 -15.76
C TYR A 23 -33.58 -0.01 -15.20
N SER A 24 -33.61 -0.35 -13.90
CA SER A 24 -34.85 -0.62 -13.18
C SER A 24 -35.09 0.47 -12.12
N GLU A 25 -36.35 0.79 -11.84
CA GLU A 25 -36.64 1.76 -10.78
C GLU A 25 -36.26 1.21 -9.41
N LEU A 26 -35.56 2.05 -8.64
CA LEU A 26 -35.26 1.77 -7.23
C LEU A 26 -36.56 1.66 -6.42
N LYS A 27 -36.62 0.68 -5.52
CA LYS A 27 -37.75 0.51 -4.57
C LYS A 27 -37.91 1.76 -3.70
N GLN A 28 -36.83 2.42 -3.36
CA GLN A 28 -36.79 3.67 -2.63
C GLN A 28 -35.88 4.64 -3.37
N LYS A 29 -36.45 5.72 -3.88
CA LYS A 29 -35.71 6.84 -4.48
C LYS A 29 -35.00 7.60 -3.40
N ASN A 30 -33.78 8.05 -3.66
CA ASN A 30 -32.97 8.77 -2.71
C ASN A 30 -32.26 9.96 -3.36
N ILE A 31 -31.81 10.87 -2.52
CA ILE A 31 -30.98 12.01 -2.88
C ILE A 31 -29.66 11.83 -2.18
N ASP A 32 -28.58 11.74 -2.96
CA ASP A 32 -27.24 11.79 -2.45
C ASP A 32 -26.72 13.22 -2.58
N THR A 33 -26.18 13.79 -1.51
CA THR A 33 -25.79 15.19 -1.49
C THR A 33 -24.38 15.35 -0.93
N GLY A 34 -23.59 16.21 -1.57
CA GLY A 34 -22.25 16.56 -1.16
C GLY A 34 -22.04 18.08 -1.19
N MET A 35 -21.44 18.63 -0.12
CA MET A 35 -21.14 20.05 -0.01
C MET A 35 -19.69 20.25 0.46
N GLY A 36 -18.99 21.20 -0.18
CA GLY A 36 -17.66 21.60 0.26
C GLY A 36 -17.75 22.62 1.40
N LEU A 37 -17.31 22.25 2.61
CA LEU A 37 -17.35 23.15 3.77
C LEU A 37 -16.56 24.44 3.52
N GLU A 38 -15.33 24.30 3.04
CA GLU A 38 -14.48 25.47 2.74
C GLU A 38 -15.05 26.32 1.60
N ARG A 39 -15.67 25.71 0.59
CA ARG A 39 -16.34 26.45 -0.49
C ARG A 39 -17.54 27.24 0.03
N LEU A 40 -18.30 26.66 0.95
CA LEU A 40 -19.38 27.38 1.63
C LEU A 40 -18.82 28.52 2.47
N ALA A 41 -17.75 28.30 3.22
CA ALA A 41 -17.11 29.29 4.05
C ALA A 41 -16.56 30.47 3.21
N VAL A 42 -16.00 30.23 2.03
CA VAL A 42 -15.59 31.26 1.06
C VAL A 42 -16.77 32.20 0.75
N VAL A 43 -17.94 31.63 0.48
CA VAL A 43 -19.13 32.43 0.16
C VAL A 43 -19.64 33.20 1.40
N CYS A 44 -19.67 32.54 2.57
CA CYS A 44 -20.19 33.16 3.80
C CYS A 44 -19.26 34.25 4.36
N GLN A 45 -17.96 34.10 4.16
CA GLN A 45 -16.94 35.06 4.62
C GLN A 45 -16.61 36.13 3.58
N ASP A 46 -17.18 36.03 2.36
CA ASP A 46 -16.96 36.94 1.25
C ASP A 46 -15.46 37.11 0.91
N VAL A 47 -14.75 35.95 0.79
CA VAL A 47 -13.35 35.92 0.45
C VAL A 47 -13.13 35.27 -0.92
N ASP A 48 -11.97 35.55 -1.56
CA ASP A 48 -11.71 35.16 -2.94
C ASP A 48 -11.19 33.71 -3.09
N SER A 49 -10.63 33.14 -2.03
CA SER A 49 -9.99 31.81 -2.05
C SER A 49 -10.30 31.01 -0.81
N LEU A 50 -10.34 29.68 -0.95
CA LEU A 50 -10.45 28.77 0.21
C LEU A 50 -9.25 28.91 1.17
N PHE A 51 -8.11 29.41 0.71
CA PHE A 51 -6.96 29.70 1.57
C PHE A 51 -7.11 30.98 2.39
N ASP A 52 -8.08 31.82 2.05
CA ASP A 52 -8.40 33.06 2.78
C ASP A 52 -9.49 32.86 3.83
N VAL A 53 -10.08 31.65 3.91
CA VAL A 53 -11.00 31.24 4.97
C VAL A 53 -10.25 31.23 6.31
N ASP A 54 -10.89 31.75 7.36
CA ASP A 54 -10.29 31.99 8.68
C ASP A 54 -9.51 30.80 9.25
N THR A 55 -10.11 29.61 9.34
CA THR A 55 -9.47 28.41 9.87
C THR A 55 -8.25 27.97 9.04
N VAL A 56 -8.29 28.12 7.71
CA VAL A 56 -7.19 27.79 6.82
C VAL A 56 -6.11 28.87 6.91
N MET A 57 -6.51 30.14 6.98
CA MET A 57 -5.58 31.28 7.10
C MET A 57 -4.79 31.22 8.42
N ASN A 58 -5.39 30.78 9.52
CA ASN A 58 -4.68 30.58 10.78
C ASN A 58 -3.52 29.58 10.65
N ILE A 59 -3.72 28.49 9.91
CA ILE A 59 -2.66 27.53 9.60
C ILE A 59 -1.59 28.18 8.72
N THR A 60 -2.00 28.94 7.68
CA THR A 60 -1.08 29.68 6.80
C THR A 60 -0.24 30.69 7.57
N HIS A 61 -0.84 31.41 8.52
CA HIS A 61 -0.12 32.33 9.41
C HIS A 61 0.93 31.61 10.25
N LYS A 62 0.61 30.41 10.77
CA LYS A 62 1.61 29.61 11.51
C LYS A 62 2.75 29.16 10.62
N VAL A 63 2.47 28.76 9.38
CA VAL A 63 3.52 28.43 8.42
C VAL A 63 4.37 29.67 8.11
N SER A 64 3.76 30.85 7.91
CA SER A 64 4.46 32.13 7.69
C SER A 64 5.40 32.47 8.86
N GLU A 65 4.92 32.32 10.10
CA GLU A 65 5.73 32.55 11.31
C GLU A 65 6.98 31.66 11.33
N LEU A 66 6.83 30.39 10.99
CA LEU A 66 7.93 29.41 11.03
C LEU A 66 8.91 29.54 9.87
N THR A 67 8.45 30.01 8.71
CA THR A 67 9.28 30.14 7.50
C THR A 67 9.85 31.55 7.31
N GLY A 68 9.28 32.55 7.98
CA GLY A 68 9.61 33.97 7.75
C GLY A 68 9.09 34.55 6.44
N ALA A 69 8.29 33.79 5.68
CA ALA A 69 7.64 34.24 4.44
C ALA A 69 6.24 34.79 4.75
N TYR A 70 5.82 35.85 4.06
CA TYR A 70 4.52 36.48 4.27
C TYR A 70 3.60 36.23 3.12
N TYR A 71 2.38 35.78 3.43
CA TYR A 71 1.32 35.59 2.45
C TYR A 71 0.92 36.93 1.81
N GLY A 72 0.81 36.96 0.48
CA GLY A 72 0.58 38.18 -0.30
C GLY A 72 1.87 38.90 -0.75
N GLN A 73 3.06 38.43 -0.39
CA GLN A 73 4.31 39.06 -0.74
C GLN A 73 4.73 38.78 -2.19
N SER A 74 4.53 37.57 -2.68
CA SER A 74 4.73 37.19 -4.07
C SER A 74 3.99 35.89 -4.41
N TYR A 75 3.60 35.73 -5.67
CA TYR A 75 2.90 34.53 -6.14
C TYR A 75 3.63 33.23 -5.81
N LYS A 76 4.96 33.20 -5.98
CA LYS A 76 5.75 31.98 -5.68
C LYS A 76 5.76 31.64 -4.20
N MET A 77 5.84 32.65 -3.33
CA MET A 77 5.76 32.43 -1.88
C MET A 77 4.36 31.98 -1.47
N ASP A 78 3.32 32.60 -2.02
CA ASP A 78 1.94 32.24 -1.75
C ASP A 78 1.63 30.80 -2.16
N VAL A 79 2.10 30.34 -3.33
CA VAL A 79 2.00 28.96 -3.76
C VAL A 79 2.65 28.02 -2.73
N SER A 80 3.87 28.33 -2.27
CA SER A 80 4.58 27.52 -1.30
C SER A 80 3.85 27.46 0.05
N LEU A 81 3.36 28.59 0.55
CA LEU A 81 2.58 28.66 1.79
C LEU A 81 1.27 27.88 1.68
N ARG A 82 0.54 28.00 0.56
CA ARG A 82 -0.68 27.23 0.29
C ARG A 82 -0.42 25.71 0.24
N VAL A 83 0.63 25.30 -0.46
CA VAL A 83 0.99 23.88 -0.54
C VAL A 83 1.32 23.31 0.83
N ILE A 84 2.11 24.00 1.63
CA ILE A 84 2.46 23.55 2.99
C ILE A 84 1.19 23.46 3.85
N THR A 85 0.34 24.48 3.84
CA THR A 85 -0.90 24.54 4.60
C THR A 85 -1.84 23.39 4.26
N ASP A 86 -2.12 23.19 2.98
CA ASP A 86 -3.00 22.11 2.48
C ASP A 86 -2.46 20.73 2.86
N HIS A 87 -1.17 20.52 2.61
CA HIS A 87 -0.58 19.19 2.79
C HIS A 87 -0.41 18.81 4.25
N ILE A 88 -0.03 19.74 5.13
CA ILE A 88 0.10 19.42 6.56
C ILE A 88 -1.28 19.19 7.20
N ARG A 89 -2.30 19.94 6.79
CA ARG A 89 -3.68 19.69 7.23
C ARG A 89 -4.14 18.30 6.81
N SER A 90 -4.00 17.96 5.52
CA SER A 90 -4.37 16.65 5.00
C SER A 90 -3.59 15.53 5.68
N ALA A 91 -2.27 15.68 5.85
CA ALA A 91 -1.42 14.69 6.51
C ALA A 91 -1.82 14.45 7.97
N THR A 92 -2.18 15.50 8.70
CA THR A 92 -2.62 15.41 10.10
C THR A 92 -3.85 14.52 10.23
N PHE A 93 -4.87 14.72 9.38
CA PHE A 93 -6.07 13.88 9.36
C PHE A 93 -5.76 12.45 8.91
N MET A 94 -5.00 12.26 7.84
CA MET A 94 -4.63 10.94 7.36
C MET A 94 -3.93 10.09 8.44
N ILE A 95 -3.01 10.70 9.21
CA ILE A 95 -2.30 10.00 10.29
C ILE A 95 -3.26 9.73 11.45
N CYS A 96 -4.15 10.65 11.78
CA CYS A 96 -5.20 10.43 12.78
C CYS A 96 -6.08 9.23 12.44
N ASP A 97 -6.39 9.04 11.16
CA ASP A 97 -7.15 7.90 10.61
C ASP A 97 -6.31 6.62 10.44
N GLY A 98 -5.08 6.60 10.94
CA GLY A 98 -4.22 5.42 10.98
C GLY A 98 -3.39 5.18 9.71
N VAL A 99 -3.32 6.14 8.76
CA VAL A 99 -2.44 6.02 7.61
C VAL A 99 -1.00 6.35 8.02
N LEU A 100 -0.05 5.46 7.68
CA LEU A 100 1.38 5.67 7.89
C LEU A 100 2.12 5.87 6.58
N PRO A 101 3.20 6.68 6.54
CA PRO A 101 4.02 6.84 5.35
C PRO A 101 4.60 5.52 4.88
N SER A 102 4.37 5.16 3.62
CA SER A 102 4.87 3.93 3.01
C SER A 102 5.26 4.14 1.54
N ASN A 103 5.73 3.09 0.87
CA ASN A 103 6.08 3.13 -0.55
C ASN A 103 4.91 2.81 -1.48
N GLU A 104 3.79 2.36 -0.94
CA GLU A 104 2.63 1.89 -1.72
C GLU A 104 1.30 2.35 -1.11
N GLY A 105 0.25 2.32 -1.92
CA GLY A 105 -1.11 2.58 -1.50
C GLY A 105 -1.33 3.96 -0.86
N ARG A 106 -2.18 4.03 0.15
CA ARG A 106 -2.52 5.28 0.85
C ARG A 106 -1.33 5.93 1.56
N GLY A 107 -0.43 5.13 2.09
CA GLY A 107 0.78 5.61 2.76
C GLY A 107 1.77 6.28 1.81
N TYR A 108 1.81 5.88 0.53
CA TYR A 108 2.58 6.59 -0.50
C TYR A 108 2.04 8.01 -0.71
N VAL A 109 0.72 8.17 -0.77
CA VAL A 109 0.08 9.49 -0.90
C VAL A 109 0.47 10.40 0.28
N LEU A 110 0.38 9.89 1.51
CA LEU A 110 0.80 10.62 2.70
C LEU A 110 2.28 11.04 2.64
N ARG A 111 3.16 10.09 2.30
CA ARG A 111 4.59 10.36 2.14
C ARG A 111 4.85 11.45 1.09
N ARG A 112 4.17 11.39 -0.05
CA ARG A 112 4.25 12.39 -1.12
C ARG A 112 3.86 13.78 -0.65
N LEU A 113 2.73 13.91 0.09
CA LEU A 113 2.28 15.19 0.64
C LEU A 113 3.32 15.78 1.60
N LEU A 114 3.84 14.99 2.54
CA LEU A 114 4.84 15.46 3.51
C LEU A 114 6.14 15.89 2.82
N ARG A 115 6.64 15.12 1.86
CA ARG A 115 7.88 15.46 1.15
C ARG A 115 7.72 16.68 0.25
N ARG A 116 6.56 16.85 -0.38
CA ARG A 116 6.24 18.03 -1.16
C ARG A 116 6.18 19.28 -0.28
N ALA A 117 5.53 19.20 0.87
CA ALA A 117 5.50 20.29 1.85
C ALA A 117 6.90 20.64 2.37
N ALA A 118 7.73 19.64 2.68
CA ALA A 118 9.12 19.87 3.12
C ALA A 118 9.97 20.56 2.04
N ARG A 119 9.82 20.17 0.76
CA ARG A 119 10.48 20.87 -0.37
C ARG A 119 10.07 22.34 -0.44
N HIS A 120 8.76 22.63 -0.33
CA HIS A 120 8.29 24.02 -0.34
C HIS A 120 8.83 24.81 0.85
N GLY A 121 9.03 24.19 2.01
CA GLY A 121 9.77 24.79 3.13
C GLY A 121 11.20 25.17 2.76
N LYS A 122 11.91 24.29 2.05
CA LYS A 122 13.26 24.59 1.53
C LYS A 122 13.25 25.76 0.55
N LEU A 123 12.26 25.85 -0.34
CA LEU A 123 12.11 26.99 -1.25
C LEU A 123 11.86 28.32 -0.54
N LEU A 124 11.26 28.27 0.66
CA LEU A 124 11.10 29.44 1.56
C LEU A 124 12.31 29.69 2.45
N GLY A 125 13.39 28.90 2.33
CA GLY A 125 14.65 29.09 3.07
C GLY A 125 14.74 28.33 4.40
N VAL A 126 13.78 27.47 4.72
CA VAL A 126 13.82 26.67 5.95
C VAL A 126 14.75 25.47 5.76
N ASN A 127 15.76 25.33 6.61
CA ASN A 127 16.75 24.26 6.50
C ASN A 127 16.56 23.13 7.53
N GLU A 128 15.69 23.32 8.50
CA GLU A 128 15.41 22.35 9.56
C GLU A 128 13.98 21.82 9.45
N PRO A 129 13.70 20.61 9.98
CA PRO A 129 12.34 20.09 10.08
C PRO A 129 11.44 21.07 10.86
N PHE A 130 10.29 21.41 10.31
CA PHE A 130 9.37 22.40 10.89
C PHE A 130 7.88 22.01 10.76
N LEU A 131 7.52 21.13 9.83
CA LEU A 131 6.13 20.76 9.57
C LEU A 131 5.41 20.26 10.81
N TYR A 132 6.11 19.48 11.64
CA TYR A 132 5.56 18.97 12.89
C TYR A 132 5.14 20.09 13.88
N LYS A 133 5.71 21.30 13.77
CA LYS A 133 5.35 22.45 14.61
C LYS A 133 4.05 23.12 14.19
N VAL A 134 3.55 22.82 13.00
CA VAL A 134 2.28 23.35 12.47
C VAL A 134 1.09 22.51 12.96
N ILE A 135 1.33 21.25 13.35
CA ILE A 135 0.27 20.27 13.70
C ILE A 135 -0.64 20.77 14.81
N ASP A 136 -0.06 21.41 15.85
CA ASP A 136 -0.87 21.93 16.96
C ASP A 136 -1.91 22.97 16.48
N THR A 137 -1.53 23.85 15.56
CA THR A 137 -2.46 24.82 14.97
C THR A 137 -3.53 24.10 14.13
N VAL A 138 -3.18 23.10 13.33
CA VAL A 138 -4.14 22.29 12.59
C VAL A 138 -5.14 21.63 13.53
N ILE A 139 -4.67 21.07 14.62
CA ILE A 139 -5.52 20.44 15.65
C ILE A 139 -6.44 21.47 16.28
N HIS A 140 -5.89 22.61 16.73
CA HIS A 140 -6.67 23.67 17.37
C HIS A 140 -7.85 24.15 16.52
N GLU A 141 -7.62 24.32 15.20
CA GLU A 141 -8.65 24.76 14.27
C GLU A 141 -9.74 23.70 14.00
N ASN A 142 -9.51 22.44 14.37
CA ASN A 142 -10.39 21.32 14.01
C ASN A 142 -10.87 20.49 15.22
N GLU A 143 -10.25 20.59 16.40
CA GLU A 143 -10.53 19.73 17.57
C GLU A 143 -11.94 19.82 18.11
N CYS A 144 -12.65 20.93 17.85
CA CYS A 144 -14.04 21.08 18.25
C CYS A 144 -14.96 20.03 17.60
N GLN A 145 -14.68 19.65 16.36
CA GLN A 145 -15.45 18.65 15.60
C GLN A 145 -14.73 17.29 15.57
N TYR A 146 -13.41 17.26 15.74
CA TYR A 146 -12.55 16.09 15.67
C TYR A 146 -11.65 15.99 16.91
N PRO A 147 -12.21 15.71 18.10
CA PRO A 147 -11.47 15.68 19.38
C PRO A 147 -10.35 14.63 19.38
N GLU A 148 -10.47 13.56 18.57
CA GLU A 148 -9.45 12.53 18.38
C GLU A 148 -8.13 13.07 17.84
N LEU A 149 -8.12 14.19 17.15
CA LEU A 149 -6.89 14.87 16.73
C LEU A 149 -6.05 15.29 17.93
N ARG A 150 -6.69 15.84 18.96
CA ARG A 150 -6.01 16.25 20.20
C ARG A 150 -5.53 15.05 21.01
N GLU A 151 -6.31 13.99 21.08
CA GLU A 151 -5.94 12.76 21.76
C GLU A 151 -4.69 12.11 21.13
N LYS A 152 -4.59 12.13 19.79
CA LYS A 152 -3.49 11.54 19.03
C LYS A 152 -2.36 12.51 18.67
N GLN A 153 -2.37 13.74 19.18
CA GLN A 153 -1.40 14.79 18.82
C GLN A 153 0.05 14.33 18.90
N SER A 154 0.45 13.71 20.01
CA SER A 154 1.83 13.27 20.22
C SER A 154 2.28 12.23 19.18
N TYR A 155 1.36 11.33 18.80
CA TYR A 155 1.59 10.32 17.78
C TYR A 155 1.72 10.95 16.39
N ILE A 156 0.78 11.83 16.01
CA ILE A 156 0.78 12.53 14.72
C ILE A 156 2.08 13.34 14.56
N THR A 157 2.43 14.10 15.59
CA THR A 157 3.67 14.90 15.63
C THR A 157 4.92 14.04 15.43
N LYS A 158 4.99 12.88 16.10
CA LYS A 158 6.11 11.94 15.97
C LYS A 158 6.23 11.38 14.55
N VAL A 159 5.12 10.97 13.93
CA VAL A 159 5.11 10.41 12.57
C VAL A 159 5.58 11.46 11.56
N VAL A 160 5.01 12.67 11.59
CA VAL A 160 5.42 13.77 10.69
C VAL A 160 6.87 14.12 10.87
N LYS A 161 7.32 14.32 12.12
CA LYS A 161 8.72 14.65 12.44
C LYS A 161 9.69 13.59 11.91
N THR A 162 9.39 12.32 12.13
CA THR A 162 10.24 11.20 11.68
C THR A 162 10.35 11.16 10.15
N GLU A 163 9.25 11.32 9.42
CA GLU A 163 9.29 11.31 7.95
C GLU A 163 10.02 12.55 7.39
N GLU A 164 9.81 13.71 8.01
CA GLU A 164 10.49 14.96 7.65
C GLU A 164 12.00 14.87 7.90
N GLU A 165 12.44 14.36 9.07
CA GLU A 165 13.85 14.13 9.40
C GLU A 165 14.51 13.12 8.46
N ASN A 166 13.80 12.06 8.09
CA ASN A 166 14.31 11.08 7.14
C ASN A 166 14.47 11.66 5.73
N PHE A 167 13.53 12.48 5.29
CA PHE A 167 13.63 13.14 4.00
C PHE A 167 14.71 14.23 4.00
N ALA A 168 14.89 14.97 5.10
CA ALA A 168 15.92 15.99 5.24
C ALA A 168 17.34 15.44 5.01
N LYS A 169 17.59 14.16 5.30
CA LYS A 169 18.90 13.52 5.06
C LYS A 169 19.23 13.36 3.57
N THR A 170 18.24 13.29 2.71
CA THR A 170 18.40 13.00 1.29
C THR A 170 18.02 14.15 0.37
N ILE A 171 17.20 15.10 0.85
CA ILE A 171 16.65 16.17 0.02
C ILE A 171 17.76 17.06 -0.58
N ASP A 172 18.75 17.47 0.18
CA ASP A 172 19.80 18.38 -0.29
C ASP A 172 20.68 17.71 -1.36
N ALA A 173 21.02 16.42 -1.14
CA ALA A 173 21.76 15.64 -2.13
C ALA A 173 20.92 15.42 -3.41
N GLY A 174 19.65 15.08 -3.26
CA GLY A 174 18.74 14.87 -4.38
C GLY A 174 18.47 16.14 -5.19
N MET A 175 18.28 17.29 -4.53
CA MET A 175 18.13 18.58 -5.22
C MET A 175 19.39 18.98 -5.98
N LYS A 176 20.58 18.73 -5.42
CA LYS A 176 21.84 18.97 -6.13
C LYS A 176 21.96 18.11 -7.37
N ILE A 177 21.70 16.82 -7.25
CA ILE A 177 21.74 15.90 -8.40
C ILE A 177 20.70 16.26 -9.44
N PHE A 178 19.49 16.63 -9.02
CA PHE A 178 18.48 17.13 -9.95
C PHE A 178 18.99 18.36 -10.73
N ALA A 179 19.60 19.33 -10.06
CA ALA A 179 20.15 20.51 -10.72
C ALA A 179 21.27 20.16 -11.70
N ASP A 180 22.15 19.24 -11.36
CA ASP A 180 23.22 18.77 -12.23
C ASP A 180 22.66 18.08 -13.49
N LEU A 181 21.71 17.14 -13.32
CA LEU A 181 21.03 16.44 -14.41
C LEU A 181 20.23 17.40 -15.29
N LEU A 182 19.51 18.34 -14.69
CA LEU A 182 18.76 19.36 -15.41
C LEU A 182 19.69 20.21 -16.30
N ALA A 183 20.84 20.61 -15.76
CA ALA A 183 21.85 21.36 -16.52
C ALA A 183 22.39 20.56 -17.71
N GLU A 184 22.61 19.24 -17.53
CA GLU A 184 23.04 18.36 -18.61
C GLU A 184 21.99 18.25 -19.73
N HIS A 185 20.70 18.05 -19.39
CA HIS A 185 19.60 18.01 -20.35
C HIS A 185 19.46 19.35 -21.11
N LYS A 186 19.51 20.47 -20.40
CA LYS A 186 19.45 21.80 -21.00
C LYS A 186 20.63 22.08 -21.93
N ALA A 187 21.86 21.62 -21.56
CA ALA A 187 23.04 21.79 -22.41
C ALA A 187 22.95 20.99 -23.70
N LYS A 188 22.22 19.86 -23.71
CA LYS A 188 21.91 19.07 -24.92
C LYS A 188 20.75 19.63 -25.73
N GLY A 189 20.07 20.67 -25.25
CA GLY A 189 18.88 21.24 -25.87
C GLY A 189 17.63 20.39 -25.74
N GLU A 190 17.61 19.48 -24.78
CA GLU A 190 16.48 18.58 -24.51
C GLU A 190 15.39 19.34 -23.73
N THR A 191 14.13 19.05 -24.06
CA THR A 191 12.95 19.61 -23.37
C THR A 191 12.25 18.57 -22.50
N VAL A 192 12.73 17.32 -22.56
CA VAL A 192 12.21 16.19 -21.80
C VAL A 192 13.30 15.66 -20.88
N PHE A 193 13.01 15.59 -19.59
CA PHE A 193 13.87 14.98 -18.58
C PHE A 193 13.70 13.46 -18.65
N SER A 194 14.79 12.69 -18.67
CA SER A 194 14.70 11.25 -18.88
C SER A 194 13.99 10.53 -17.73
N GLY A 195 13.20 9.49 -18.04
CA GLY A 195 12.58 8.65 -17.06
C GLY A 195 13.58 7.88 -16.21
N ALA A 196 14.78 7.58 -16.76
CA ALA A 196 15.88 6.95 -16.04
C ALA A 196 16.46 7.86 -14.95
N ASP A 197 16.62 9.15 -15.21
CA ASP A 197 17.10 10.10 -14.22
C ASP A 197 16.01 10.37 -13.15
N ALA A 198 14.75 10.45 -13.55
CA ALA A 198 13.63 10.53 -12.63
C ALA A 198 13.54 9.28 -11.72
N PHE A 199 13.78 8.10 -12.28
CA PHE A 199 13.84 6.85 -11.53
C PHE A 199 15.02 6.80 -10.56
N LYS A 200 16.19 7.30 -10.94
CA LYS A 200 17.34 7.42 -10.05
C LYS A 200 17.06 8.34 -8.86
N LEU A 201 16.40 9.47 -9.09
CA LEU A 201 15.97 10.38 -8.01
C LEU A 201 14.97 9.69 -7.06
N TYR A 202 14.03 8.91 -7.61
CA TYR A 202 13.05 8.17 -6.83
C TYR A 202 13.69 7.04 -6.01
N ASP A 203 14.46 6.18 -6.64
CA ASP A 203 14.99 4.95 -6.04
C ASP A 203 16.11 5.23 -5.02
N THR A 204 17.01 6.15 -5.34
CA THR A 204 18.21 6.42 -4.52
C THR A 204 17.98 7.52 -3.48
N TYR A 205 17.25 8.58 -3.84
CA TYR A 205 17.09 9.76 -2.99
C TYR A 205 15.67 9.89 -2.41
N GLY A 206 14.77 9.00 -2.77
CA GLY A 206 13.41 8.98 -2.26
C GLY A 206 12.56 10.16 -2.73
N PHE A 207 12.89 10.76 -3.89
CA PHE A 207 12.05 11.79 -4.50
C PHE A 207 10.83 11.15 -5.15
N PRO A 208 9.61 11.43 -4.69
CA PRO A 208 8.42 11.01 -5.42
C PRO A 208 8.47 11.54 -6.86
N VAL A 209 8.03 10.73 -7.83
CA VAL A 209 8.09 11.14 -9.25
C VAL A 209 7.31 12.43 -9.51
N ASP A 210 6.17 12.61 -8.85
CA ASP A 210 5.38 13.87 -8.94
C ASP A 210 6.19 15.09 -8.52
N LEU A 211 7.10 14.94 -7.53
CA LEU A 211 7.99 16.02 -7.11
C LEU A 211 9.02 16.35 -8.21
N THR A 212 9.56 15.33 -8.87
CA THR A 212 10.46 15.50 -10.01
C THR A 212 9.73 16.17 -11.19
N ILE A 213 8.49 15.75 -11.48
CA ILE A 213 7.65 16.36 -12.53
C ILE A 213 7.41 17.85 -12.24
N GLU A 214 7.06 18.19 -11.00
CA GLU A 214 6.86 19.60 -10.58
C GLU A 214 8.15 20.41 -10.76
N MET A 215 9.28 19.88 -10.30
CA MET A 215 10.60 20.53 -10.43
C MET A 215 11.00 20.74 -11.90
N CYS A 216 10.72 19.78 -12.77
CA CYS A 216 10.94 19.91 -14.21
C CYS A 216 10.01 20.95 -14.83
N SER A 217 8.73 20.98 -14.44
CA SER A 217 7.75 21.95 -14.91
C SER A 217 8.11 23.38 -14.52
N ASP A 218 8.61 23.59 -13.29
CA ASP A 218 9.13 24.90 -12.84
C ASP A 218 10.24 25.44 -13.74
N GLU A 219 10.97 24.55 -14.42
CA GLU A 219 12.08 24.83 -15.33
C GLU A 219 11.72 24.73 -16.82
N GLY A 220 10.42 24.57 -17.12
CA GLY A 220 9.89 24.50 -18.48
C GLY A 220 10.17 23.18 -19.21
N MET A 221 10.43 22.10 -18.48
CA MET A 221 10.66 20.75 -19.01
C MET A 221 9.52 19.81 -18.63
N THR A 222 9.36 18.74 -19.41
CA THR A 222 8.49 17.61 -19.10
C THR A 222 9.34 16.40 -18.67
N VAL A 223 8.72 15.37 -18.09
CA VAL A 223 9.39 14.11 -17.71
C VAL A 223 8.88 12.98 -18.59
N ASP A 224 9.76 12.07 -19.00
CA ASP A 224 9.37 10.81 -19.65
C ASP A 224 8.79 9.84 -18.61
N GLU A 225 7.49 9.99 -18.35
CA GLU A 225 6.77 9.14 -17.40
C GLU A 225 6.63 7.69 -17.86
N ASP A 226 6.65 7.44 -19.18
CA ASP A 226 6.50 6.08 -19.70
C ASP A 226 7.79 5.27 -19.49
N GLU A 227 8.94 5.88 -19.72
CA GLU A 227 10.24 5.29 -19.36
C GLU A 227 10.33 5.06 -17.84
N PHE A 228 9.91 6.03 -17.02
CA PHE A 228 9.88 5.88 -15.57
C PHE A 228 9.02 4.70 -15.13
N LYS A 229 7.78 4.58 -15.65
CA LYS A 229 6.86 3.46 -15.35
C LYS A 229 7.44 2.11 -15.73
N LYS A 230 8.13 2.04 -16.87
CA LYS A 230 8.82 0.82 -17.33
C LYS A 230 9.92 0.41 -16.34
N LEU A 231 10.76 1.33 -15.90
CA LEU A 231 11.84 1.05 -14.94
C LEU A 231 11.29 0.65 -13.56
N MET A 232 10.18 1.26 -13.12
CA MET A 232 9.46 0.85 -11.91
C MET A 232 8.96 -0.60 -12.00
N GLU A 233 8.40 -0.98 -13.13
CA GLU A 233 7.93 -2.36 -13.34
C GLU A 233 9.10 -3.34 -13.39
N GLU A 234 10.20 -2.98 -14.06
CA GLU A 234 11.42 -3.78 -14.05
C GLU A 234 12.00 -3.98 -12.65
N GLN A 235 11.93 -2.94 -11.79
CA GLN A 235 12.35 -3.05 -10.40
C GLN A 235 11.42 -3.99 -9.61
N ARG A 236 10.09 -3.88 -9.79
CA ARG A 236 9.11 -4.79 -9.17
C ARG A 236 9.34 -6.23 -9.57
N VAL A 237 9.56 -6.47 -10.85
CA VAL A 237 9.88 -7.82 -11.38
C VAL A 237 11.19 -8.35 -10.80
N ARG A 238 12.23 -7.50 -10.70
CA ARG A 238 13.51 -7.89 -10.06
C ARG A 238 13.33 -8.21 -8.58
N ALA A 239 12.59 -7.38 -7.85
CA ALA A 239 12.30 -7.61 -6.43
C ALA A 239 11.46 -8.89 -6.23
N ARG A 240 10.50 -9.16 -7.13
CA ARG A 240 9.71 -10.39 -7.13
C ARG A 240 10.60 -11.63 -7.39
N LYS A 241 11.44 -11.60 -8.44
CA LYS A 241 12.39 -12.68 -8.73
C LYS A 241 13.40 -12.90 -7.60
N ALA A 242 13.86 -11.83 -6.94
CA ALA A 242 14.74 -11.95 -5.78
C ALA A 242 14.06 -12.60 -4.58
N ARG A 243 12.76 -12.34 -4.33
CA ARG A 243 11.96 -13.04 -3.32
C ARG A 243 11.73 -14.50 -3.70
N GLU A 244 11.42 -14.78 -4.97
CA GLU A 244 11.29 -16.13 -5.51
C GLU A 244 12.59 -16.94 -5.33
N ALA A 245 13.76 -16.32 -5.58
CA ALA A 245 15.06 -16.94 -5.36
C ALA A 245 15.42 -17.16 -3.88
N LEU A 246 14.78 -16.44 -2.95
CA LEU A 246 14.93 -16.61 -1.49
C LEU A 246 13.96 -17.65 -0.90
N GLY A 247 13.23 -18.40 -1.74
CA GLY A 247 12.35 -19.49 -1.32
C GLY A 247 10.88 -19.09 -1.11
N ASP A 248 10.49 -17.88 -1.49
CA ASP A 248 9.09 -17.49 -1.62
C ASP A 248 8.61 -17.96 -3.01
N LEU A 249 8.25 -19.27 -3.05
CA LEU A 249 7.87 -19.96 -4.28
C LEU A 249 6.61 -19.33 -4.88
N GLY A 250 6.78 -18.51 -5.90
CA GLY A 250 5.76 -17.73 -6.61
C GLY A 250 4.72 -18.54 -7.41
N TRP A 251 4.41 -19.74 -6.98
CA TRP A 251 3.43 -20.66 -7.59
C TRP A 251 1.97 -20.39 -7.20
N ALA A 252 1.71 -19.43 -6.31
CA ALA A 252 0.36 -19.02 -5.92
C ALA A 252 -0.50 -18.48 -7.09
N GLY A 253 0.08 -18.32 -8.28
CA GLY A 253 -0.56 -17.82 -9.50
C GLY A 253 -0.92 -18.86 -10.56
N GLN A 254 -0.67 -20.16 -10.34
CA GLN A 254 -1.16 -21.17 -11.30
C GLN A 254 -2.69 -21.31 -11.15
N GLU A 255 -3.40 -20.87 -12.17
CA GLU A 255 -4.83 -21.11 -12.31
C GLU A 255 -5.04 -22.52 -12.86
N PHE A 256 -5.47 -23.42 -12.01
CA PHE A 256 -6.02 -24.71 -12.45
C PHE A 256 -7.38 -24.46 -13.10
N GLY A 257 -7.71 -25.21 -14.16
CA GLY A 257 -8.98 -25.08 -14.84
C GLY A 257 -10.20 -25.15 -13.91
N LYS A 258 -11.31 -24.58 -14.31
CA LYS A 258 -12.56 -24.57 -13.53
C LYS A 258 -13.12 -25.97 -13.23
N ASP A 259 -12.60 -26.98 -13.92
CA ASP A 259 -13.04 -28.38 -13.82
C ASP A 259 -12.47 -29.10 -12.57
N ILE A 260 -11.48 -28.52 -11.88
CA ILE A 260 -10.93 -29.09 -10.65
C ILE A 260 -11.67 -28.47 -9.46
N PRO A 261 -12.32 -29.27 -8.58
CA PRO A 261 -13.08 -28.78 -7.44
C PRO A 261 -12.18 -28.09 -6.41
N GLU A 262 -12.79 -27.28 -5.53
CA GLU A 262 -12.12 -26.76 -4.36
C GLU A 262 -11.70 -27.90 -3.42
N THR A 263 -10.58 -27.73 -2.74
CA THR A 263 -10.11 -28.69 -1.74
C THR A 263 -10.91 -28.55 -0.44
N GLU A 264 -11.50 -29.62 0.05
CA GLU A 264 -12.14 -29.65 1.37
C GLU A 264 -11.06 -29.69 2.46
N PHE A 265 -11.02 -28.64 3.29
CA PHE A 265 -10.10 -28.59 4.43
C PHE A 265 -10.74 -29.18 5.67
N VAL A 266 -10.15 -30.26 6.23
CA VAL A 266 -10.65 -30.96 7.41
C VAL A 266 -9.71 -30.88 8.62
N GLY A 267 -8.66 -30.09 8.54
CA GLY A 267 -7.56 -30.01 9.51
C GLY A 267 -7.87 -29.26 10.81
N TYR A 268 -9.08 -28.74 11.01
CA TYR A 268 -9.48 -28.24 12.32
C TYR A 268 -9.78 -29.38 13.33
N GLU A 269 -10.33 -30.49 12.85
CA GLU A 269 -10.77 -31.58 13.68
C GLU A 269 -9.90 -32.84 13.52
N ASN A 270 -9.20 -32.96 12.38
CA ASN A 270 -8.45 -34.14 12.01
C ASN A 270 -6.98 -33.84 11.75
N THR A 271 -6.10 -34.71 12.25
CA THR A 271 -4.66 -34.66 11.93
C THR A 271 -4.30 -35.61 10.78
N GLU A 272 -5.25 -36.42 10.35
CA GLU A 272 -5.12 -37.38 9.25
C GLU A 272 -6.40 -37.38 8.41
N SER A 273 -6.28 -37.66 7.12
CA SER A 273 -7.42 -37.90 6.22
C SER A 273 -7.00 -38.70 5.00
N ASN A 274 -7.98 -39.22 4.26
CA ASN A 274 -7.72 -39.75 2.93
C ASN A 274 -8.11 -38.66 1.89
N GLY A 275 -7.30 -38.48 0.88
CA GLY A 275 -7.55 -37.56 -0.22
C GLY A 275 -7.23 -38.20 -1.57
N THR A 276 -7.92 -37.74 -2.62
CA THR A 276 -7.68 -38.18 -4.00
C THR A 276 -6.90 -37.10 -4.74
N VAL A 277 -5.89 -37.50 -5.51
CA VAL A 277 -5.08 -36.58 -6.33
C VAL A 277 -5.93 -36.07 -7.48
N VAL A 278 -6.21 -34.76 -7.47
CA VAL A 278 -7.00 -34.07 -8.50
C VAL A 278 -6.16 -33.24 -9.48
N ALA A 279 -4.90 -32.91 -9.10
CA ALA A 279 -3.92 -32.34 -10.00
C ALA A 279 -2.50 -32.63 -9.51
N LEU A 280 -1.58 -32.75 -10.48
CA LEU A 280 -0.14 -32.87 -10.27
C LEU A 280 0.57 -31.83 -11.12
N VAL A 281 1.63 -31.21 -10.55
CA VAL A 281 2.50 -30.27 -11.25
C VAL A 281 3.93 -30.63 -10.95
N ALA A 282 4.75 -30.80 -11.99
CA ALA A 282 6.19 -31.00 -11.90
C ALA A 282 6.88 -30.13 -12.94
N ASP A 283 8.05 -29.59 -12.63
CA ASP A 283 8.84 -28.70 -13.52
C ASP A 283 8.01 -27.53 -14.11
N GLY A 284 6.97 -27.07 -13.38
CA GLY A 284 6.11 -25.96 -13.78
C GLY A 284 4.96 -26.33 -14.71
N GLU A 285 4.79 -27.57 -15.09
CA GLU A 285 3.73 -28.06 -15.99
C GLU A 285 2.80 -29.04 -15.28
N ILE A 286 1.52 -29.00 -15.66
CA ILE A 286 0.54 -29.98 -15.19
C ILE A 286 0.85 -31.34 -15.86
N CYS A 287 1.01 -32.37 -15.04
CA CYS A 287 1.36 -33.70 -15.50
C CYS A 287 0.37 -34.76 -15.02
N GLY A 288 0.35 -35.90 -15.66
CA GLY A 288 -0.51 -37.04 -15.27
C GLY A 288 0.13 -37.97 -14.24
N GLU A 289 1.44 -37.98 -14.14
CA GLU A 289 2.23 -38.82 -13.21
C GLU A 289 3.57 -38.18 -12.86
N VAL A 290 4.12 -38.55 -11.69
CA VAL A 290 5.41 -38.10 -11.15
C VAL A 290 6.18 -39.30 -10.62
N ASP A 291 7.49 -39.36 -10.93
CA ASP A 291 8.41 -40.43 -10.47
C ASP A 291 9.15 -40.05 -9.18
N ALA A 292 9.64 -41.06 -8.46
CA ALA A 292 10.43 -40.85 -7.25
C ALA A 292 11.68 -39.97 -7.51
N GLY A 293 11.96 -39.11 -6.52
CA GLY A 293 13.07 -38.15 -6.57
C GLY A 293 12.70 -36.77 -7.09
N VAL A 294 11.52 -36.58 -7.69
CA VAL A 294 11.07 -35.33 -8.30
C VAL A 294 10.37 -34.44 -7.26
N GLU A 295 10.66 -33.14 -7.29
CA GLU A 295 9.88 -32.13 -6.58
C GLU A 295 8.60 -31.84 -7.35
N ALA A 296 7.45 -31.86 -6.66
CA ALA A 296 6.16 -31.71 -7.28
C ALA A 296 5.17 -30.96 -6.37
N VAL A 297 4.08 -30.51 -7.00
CA VAL A 297 2.91 -29.99 -6.29
C VAL A 297 1.77 -30.97 -6.45
N VAL A 298 1.20 -31.40 -5.34
CA VAL A 298 0.04 -32.30 -5.30
C VAL A 298 -1.19 -31.50 -4.86
N VAL A 299 -2.27 -31.58 -5.62
CA VAL A 299 -3.57 -31.02 -5.24
C VAL A 299 -4.51 -32.17 -4.94
N LEU A 300 -5.15 -32.11 -3.79
CA LEU A 300 -6.10 -33.13 -3.33
C LEU A 300 -7.53 -32.58 -3.30
N ASP A 301 -8.51 -33.46 -3.40
CA ASP A 301 -9.93 -33.15 -3.16
C ASP A 301 -10.20 -32.81 -1.68
N ARG A 302 -9.43 -33.42 -0.75
CA ARG A 302 -9.53 -33.24 0.70
C ARG A 302 -8.15 -33.28 1.37
N THR A 303 -7.93 -32.40 2.39
CA THR A 303 -6.67 -32.34 3.13
C THR A 303 -6.85 -31.96 4.60
N PRO A 304 -6.05 -32.52 5.55
CA PRO A 304 -5.95 -32.04 6.92
C PRO A 304 -4.86 -30.98 7.08
N MET A 305 -4.05 -30.72 6.02
CA MET A 305 -2.91 -29.80 6.08
C MET A 305 -3.35 -28.35 5.94
N TYR A 306 -2.98 -27.50 6.91
CA TYR A 306 -3.24 -26.07 6.90
C TYR A 306 -2.30 -25.38 5.88
N ALA A 307 -2.88 -24.57 5.00
CA ALA A 307 -2.11 -23.77 4.06
C ALA A 307 -1.62 -22.48 4.73
N GLU A 308 -0.48 -21.97 4.28
CA GLU A 308 0.03 -20.68 4.72
C GLU A 308 -0.98 -19.58 4.47
N MET A 309 -1.46 -18.95 5.55
CA MET A 309 -2.54 -17.97 5.49
C MET A 309 -2.57 -17.13 6.77
N GLY A 310 -2.86 -15.81 6.64
CA GLY A 310 -3.01 -14.93 7.80
C GLY A 310 -1.75 -14.78 8.65
N GLY A 311 -0.55 -14.96 8.06
CA GLY A 311 0.72 -14.92 8.78
C GLY A 311 1.10 -16.20 9.52
N GLN A 312 0.23 -17.23 9.51
CA GLN A 312 0.56 -18.54 10.03
C GLN A 312 1.25 -19.38 8.96
N VAL A 313 2.37 -20.02 9.30
CA VAL A 313 3.09 -20.94 8.42
C VAL A 313 2.29 -22.24 8.16
N ALA A 314 2.54 -22.86 7.01
CA ALA A 314 1.89 -24.09 6.62
C ALA A 314 2.33 -25.30 7.46
N ASP A 315 1.49 -26.34 7.43
CA ASP A 315 1.87 -27.64 7.94
C ASP A 315 2.88 -28.35 7.05
N HIS A 316 3.63 -29.22 7.67
CA HIS A 316 4.41 -30.28 7.03
C HIS A 316 3.74 -31.63 7.29
N GLY A 317 4.03 -32.62 6.48
CA GLY A 317 3.50 -33.95 6.69
C GLY A 317 3.89 -34.92 5.58
N ILE A 318 3.20 -36.03 5.54
CA ILE A 318 3.47 -37.15 4.64
C ILE A 318 2.17 -37.59 3.98
N MET A 319 2.23 -37.88 2.69
CA MET A 319 1.18 -38.55 1.95
C MET A 319 1.67 -39.93 1.53
N THR A 320 0.89 -40.96 1.84
CA THR A 320 1.29 -42.38 1.60
C THR A 320 0.20 -43.15 0.86
N ALA A 321 0.63 -44.09 0.01
CA ALA A 321 -0.17 -45.18 -0.53
C ALA A 321 0.71 -46.40 -0.67
N ASP A 322 0.20 -47.52 -1.22
CA ASP A 322 0.98 -48.75 -1.40
C ASP A 322 2.18 -48.46 -2.31
N GLY A 323 3.39 -48.50 -1.75
CA GLY A 323 4.66 -48.23 -2.43
C GLY A 323 4.88 -46.77 -2.83
N VAL A 324 4.09 -45.82 -2.32
CA VAL A 324 4.20 -44.36 -2.63
C VAL A 324 4.38 -43.56 -1.34
N ARG A 325 5.38 -42.68 -1.33
CA ARG A 325 5.63 -41.75 -0.23
C ARG A 325 6.00 -40.38 -0.76
N PHE A 326 5.14 -39.40 -0.49
CA PHE A 326 5.35 -37.98 -0.83
C PHE A 326 5.52 -37.16 0.47
N GLU A 327 6.64 -36.44 0.57
CA GLU A 327 6.98 -35.61 1.73
C GLU A 327 6.60 -34.16 1.46
N VAL A 328 5.65 -33.62 2.24
CA VAL A 328 5.15 -32.26 2.10
C VAL A 328 5.95 -31.31 2.98
N ASN A 329 6.50 -30.26 2.41
CA ASN A 329 7.29 -29.24 3.08
C ASN A 329 6.62 -27.86 3.10
N ASN A 330 5.58 -27.63 2.29
CA ASN A 330 4.78 -26.39 2.33
C ASN A 330 3.38 -26.65 1.74
N VAL A 331 2.41 -25.84 2.13
CA VAL A 331 1.03 -25.85 1.60
C VAL A 331 0.56 -24.44 1.37
N ILE A 332 0.08 -24.12 0.16
CA ILE A 332 -0.43 -22.81 -0.21
C ILE A 332 -1.84 -22.95 -0.78
N LYS A 333 -2.77 -22.07 -0.39
CA LYS A 333 -4.11 -21.99 -0.96
C LYS A 333 -4.13 -20.96 -2.10
N ASN A 334 -4.54 -21.41 -3.30
CA ASN A 334 -4.70 -20.49 -4.42
C ASN A 334 -6.05 -19.73 -4.36
N LYS A 335 -6.23 -18.74 -5.25
CA LYS A 335 -7.48 -17.95 -5.35
C LYS A 335 -8.72 -18.80 -5.70
N GLY A 336 -8.53 -19.96 -6.30
CA GLY A 336 -9.60 -20.91 -6.65
C GLY A 336 -9.91 -21.92 -5.54
N GLY A 337 -9.49 -21.69 -4.29
CA GLY A 337 -9.82 -22.53 -3.15
C GLY A 337 -9.07 -23.87 -3.09
N LYS A 338 -8.06 -24.09 -3.93
CA LYS A 338 -7.30 -25.34 -4.02
C LYS A 338 -6.08 -25.27 -3.13
N PHE A 339 -5.81 -26.35 -2.35
CA PHE A 339 -4.64 -26.49 -1.51
C PHE A 339 -3.54 -27.18 -2.31
N MET A 340 -2.47 -26.47 -2.56
CA MET A 340 -1.29 -26.91 -3.28
C MET A 340 -0.25 -27.42 -2.28
N HIS A 341 0.01 -28.71 -2.25
CA HIS A 341 0.99 -29.34 -1.37
C HIS A 341 2.32 -29.45 -2.11
N TYR A 342 3.28 -28.66 -1.68
CA TYR A 342 4.65 -28.68 -2.22
C TYR A 342 5.48 -29.69 -1.49
N GLY A 343 6.25 -30.46 -2.23
CA GLY A 343 7.07 -31.49 -1.62
C GLY A 343 7.85 -32.33 -2.63
N ARG A 344 8.37 -33.43 -2.15
CA ARG A 344 9.16 -34.38 -2.96
C ARG A 344 8.56 -35.78 -2.88
N LEU A 345 8.45 -36.42 -4.03
CA LEU A 345 8.12 -37.84 -4.08
C LEU A 345 9.38 -38.65 -3.68
N ALA A 346 9.37 -39.15 -2.45
CA ALA A 346 10.50 -39.91 -1.92
C ALA A 346 10.57 -41.34 -2.47
N GLU A 347 9.40 -41.98 -2.64
CA GLU A 347 9.30 -43.35 -3.09
C GLU A 347 8.11 -43.55 -4.03
N GLY A 348 8.29 -44.43 -5.02
CA GLY A 348 7.25 -44.91 -5.92
C GLY A 348 6.95 -44.00 -7.09
N ARG A 349 5.74 -44.07 -7.62
CA ARG A 349 5.21 -43.26 -8.69
C ARG A 349 3.80 -42.82 -8.31
N LEU A 350 3.53 -41.53 -8.42
CA LEU A 350 2.26 -40.90 -8.09
C LEU A 350 1.52 -40.52 -9.37
N LYS A 351 0.23 -40.84 -9.45
CA LYS A 351 -0.64 -40.58 -10.61
C LYS A 351 -1.88 -39.76 -10.25
N LEU A 352 -2.40 -39.08 -11.23
CA LEU A 352 -3.71 -38.44 -11.15
C LEU A 352 -4.79 -39.48 -10.81
N GLY A 353 -5.64 -39.21 -9.81
CA GLY A 353 -6.67 -40.12 -9.33
C GLY A 353 -6.25 -41.07 -8.23
N ASP A 354 -4.96 -41.14 -7.86
CA ASP A 354 -4.49 -41.97 -6.76
C ASP A 354 -5.09 -41.50 -5.43
N LYS A 355 -5.40 -42.47 -4.55
CA LYS A 355 -5.86 -42.20 -3.19
C LYS A 355 -4.70 -42.27 -2.24
N LEU A 356 -4.49 -41.19 -1.50
CA LEU A 356 -3.43 -41.05 -0.54
C LEU A 356 -3.97 -40.93 0.88
N HIS A 357 -3.31 -41.58 1.81
CA HIS A 357 -3.46 -41.28 3.22
C HIS A 357 -2.54 -40.10 3.56
N VAL A 358 -3.10 -39.04 4.11
CA VAL A 358 -2.43 -37.75 4.38
C VAL A 358 -2.35 -37.58 5.90
N SER A 359 -1.14 -37.42 6.44
CA SER A 359 -0.91 -37.15 7.86
C SER A 359 -0.01 -35.92 8.04
N ILE A 360 -0.36 -35.09 9.03
CA ILE A 360 0.44 -33.91 9.38
C ILE A 360 1.51 -34.26 10.43
N ASP A 361 2.55 -33.41 10.52
CA ASP A 361 3.44 -33.36 11.66
C ASP A 361 2.71 -32.72 12.86
N GLU A 362 2.16 -33.56 13.76
CA GLU A 362 1.38 -33.10 14.90
C GLU A 362 2.19 -32.26 15.89
N GLU A 363 3.47 -32.57 16.10
CA GLU A 363 4.30 -31.78 17.01
C GLU A 363 4.54 -30.39 16.49
N ARG A 364 4.82 -30.26 15.20
CA ARG A 364 4.92 -28.99 14.50
C ARG A 364 3.60 -28.21 14.56
N ARG A 365 2.46 -28.85 14.29
CA ARG A 365 1.13 -28.22 14.37
C ARG A 365 0.86 -27.69 15.78
N LYS A 366 1.16 -28.43 16.84
CA LYS A 366 1.02 -27.99 18.22
C LYS A 366 1.92 -26.80 18.54
N ALA A 367 3.15 -26.76 18.01
CA ALA A 367 4.05 -25.63 18.17
C ALA A 367 3.50 -24.37 17.45
N ILE A 368 3.02 -24.51 16.23
CA ILE A 368 2.41 -23.42 15.44
C ILE A 368 1.17 -22.87 16.14
N SER A 369 0.30 -23.75 16.66
CA SER A 369 -0.91 -23.34 17.40
C SER A 369 -0.58 -22.56 18.68
N ARG A 370 0.48 -22.93 19.40
CA ARG A 370 0.97 -22.14 20.56
C ARG A 370 1.51 -20.78 20.12
N ALA A 371 2.26 -20.70 19.01
CA ALA A 371 2.77 -19.47 18.47
C ALA A 371 1.64 -18.53 18.01
N HIS A 372 0.60 -19.08 17.36
CA HIS A 372 -0.60 -18.34 16.97
C HIS A 372 -1.30 -17.71 18.19
N SER A 373 -1.54 -18.50 19.25
CA SER A 373 -2.12 -18.00 20.50
C SER A 373 -1.22 -16.96 21.17
N ALA A 374 0.09 -17.19 21.19
CA ALA A 374 1.06 -16.25 21.73
C ALA A 374 1.07 -14.91 20.99
N THR A 375 0.84 -14.90 19.67
CA THR A 375 0.72 -13.68 18.86
C THR A 375 -0.46 -12.83 19.32
N HIS A 376 -1.63 -13.44 19.60
CA HIS A 376 -2.80 -12.71 20.12
C HIS A 376 -2.54 -12.15 21.52
N LEU A 377 -1.88 -12.92 22.39
CA LEU A 377 -1.50 -12.45 23.72
C LEU A 377 -0.49 -11.30 23.65
N LEU A 378 0.50 -11.39 22.76
CA LEU A 378 1.47 -10.33 22.51
C LEU A 378 0.78 -9.06 22.01
N GLN A 379 -0.13 -9.16 21.03
CA GLN A 379 -0.91 -8.05 20.52
C GLN A 379 -1.71 -7.36 21.63
N SER A 380 -2.37 -8.15 22.48
CA SER A 380 -3.12 -7.62 23.63
C SER A 380 -2.20 -6.91 24.63
N ALA A 381 -1.06 -7.50 24.95
CA ALA A 381 -0.08 -6.91 25.85
C ALA A 381 0.52 -5.62 25.28
N LEU A 382 0.83 -5.58 23.99
CA LEU A 382 1.33 -4.38 23.33
C LEU A 382 0.30 -3.24 23.36
N ARG A 383 -0.99 -3.53 23.13
CA ARG A 383 -2.05 -2.54 23.27
C ARG A 383 -2.17 -2.00 24.70
N LEU A 384 -2.09 -2.86 25.70
CA LEU A 384 -2.14 -2.44 27.10
C LEU A 384 -0.96 -1.56 27.50
N VAL A 385 0.24 -1.81 26.99
CA VAL A 385 1.47 -1.11 27.35
C VAL A 385 1.73 0.12 26.50
N LEU A 386 1.52 0.02 25.19
CA LEU A 386 1.87 1.06 24.22
C LEU A 386 0.66 1.92 23.78
N GLY A 387 -0.56 1.42 23.95
CA GLY A 387 -1.80 2.11 23.58
C GLY A 387 -2.51 1.54 22.35
N ASP A 388 -3.71 2.07 22.08
CA ASP A 388 -4.64 1.55 21.05
C ASP A 388 -4.16 1.72 19.60
N HIS A 389 -3.09 2.48 19.38
CA HIS A 389 -2.48 2.65 18.04
C HIS A 389 -1.70 1.42 17.55
N VAL A 390 -1.54 0.41 18.39
CA VAL A 390 -0.91 -0.86 18.00
C VAL A 390 -1.93 -1.73 17.25
N HIS A 391 -1.64 -2.01 15.98
CA HIS A 391 -2.48 -2.80 15.07
C HIS A 391 -1.79 -4.09 14.65
#